data_06846dbe3542da0f22d20b3b873c6e86
#
_entry.id   06846dbe3542da0f22d20b3b873c6e86
#
_cell.length_a   1.000
_cell.length_b   1.000
_cell.length_c   1.000
_cell.angle_alpha   90.00
_cell.angle_beta   90.00
_cell.angle_gamma   90.00
#
_symmetry.space_group_name_H-M   'P 1'
#
loop_
_entity.id
_entity.type
_entity.pdbx_description
1 polymer ?
#
loop_
_entity_poly.entity_id
_entity_poly.type
_entity_poly.pdbx_seq_one_letter_code
_entity_poly.pdbx_strand_id
1 'polypeptide(L)'
;MAYFLLHIGRRFYRAVLFACFCGLFLVACSESDEEPPFNGEIAERPMMLFTDTTLLDFYEKERLSWKVKTAYLERWGGKEKIFAKPILVDIFDSLGERSAFLRADSGTLDGRMNYVYAYGHVYAITPKGASVRADSLLWNKKDDLVKTESYVRVVSEDGDVLQGKGFVSDAKMDNWHILSEVTGIFQDAAKRLKEEDEKQNAEQVESVTPHRPPTRNSR
;
A
#
# COMPACT_ATOMS: atom_id res chain seq x y z
N MET A 1 19.14 -90.37 -37.26
CA MET A 1 19.70 -89.72 -36.06
C MET A 1 20.21 -88.28 -36.24
N ALA A 2 20.45 -87.85 -37.49
CA ALA A 2 21.00 -86.52 -37.76
C ALA A 2 19.98 -85.32 -37.69
N TYR A 3 18.68 -85.56 -37.89
CA TYR A 3 17.65 -84.53 -37.87
C TYR A 3 17.22 -84.02 -36.46
N PHE A 4 17.51 -84.81 -35.45
CA PHE A 4 17.12 -84.45 -34.08
C PHE A 4 18.09 -83.47 -33.41
N LEU A 5 19.36 -83.51 -33.76
CA LEU A 5 20.41 -82.63 -33.30
C LEU A 5 20.30 -81.21 -33.86
N LEU A 6 19.82 -81.10 -35.14
CA LEU A 6 19.69 -79.79 -35.80
C LEU A 6 18.54 -78.94 -35.21
N HIS A 7 17.50 -79.57 -34.69
CA HIS A 7 16.39 -78.86 -34.10
C HIS A 7 16.65 -78.37 -32.66
N ILE A 8 17.50 -79.04 -31.88
CA ILE A 8 17.91 -78.65 -30.56
C ILE A 8 18.83 -77.43 -30.65
N GLY A 9 19.79 -77.41 -31.52
CA GLY A 9 20.69 -76.28 -31.72
C GLY A 9 19.99 -74.99 -32.12
N ARG A 10 18.97 -75.08 -32.96
CA ARG A 10 18.18 -73.91 -33.43
C ARG A 10 17.28 -73.35 -32.36
N ARG A 11 16.77 -74.16 -31.38
CA ARG A 11 16.00 -73.73 -30.24
C ARG A 11 16.88 -73.07 -29.15
N PHE A 12 18.06 -73.68 -28.97
CA PHE A 12 19.03 -73.10 -28.01
C PHE A 12 19.59 -71.78 -28.51
N TYR A 13 19.90 -71.64 -29.77
CA TYR A 13 20.37 -70.36 -30.36
C TYR A 13 19.33 -69.27 -30.31
N ARG A 14 18.06 -69.59 -30.52
CA ARG A 14 16.95 -68.68 -30.38
C ARG A 14 16.71 -68.25 -28.91
N ALA A 15 16.87 -69.15 -27.96
CA ALA A 15 16.75 -68.85 -26.51
C ALA A 15 17.90 -67.93 -26.03
N VAL A 16 19.13 -68.16 -26.51
CA VAL A 16 20.30 -67.36 -26.18
C VAL A 16 20.19 -65.95 -26.81
N LEU A 17 19.73 -65.85 -28.04
CA LEU A 17 19.47 -64.56 -28.74
C LEU A 17 18.38 -63.78 -28.01
N PHE A 18 17.32 -64.43 -27.52
CA PHE A 18 16.24 -63.79 -26.81
C PHE A 18 16.67 -63.33 -25.41
N ALA A 19 17.52 -64.13 -24.73
CA ALA A 19 18.12 -63.73 -23.45
C ALA A 19 19.11 -62.58 -23.59
N CYS A 20 19.93 -62.52 -24.63
CA CYS A 20 20.80 -61.37 -24.95
C CYS A 20 20.00 -60.11 -25.30
N PHE A 21 18.89 -60.26 -26.05
CA PHE A 21 18.04 -59.12 -26.39
C PHE A 21 17.28 -58.54 -25.19
N CYS A 22 16.80 -59.41 -24.28
CA CYS A 22 16.22 -58.95 -23.00
C CYS A 22 17.27 -58.34 -22.06
N GLY A 23 18.52 -58.81 -22.08
CA GLY A 23 19.61 -58.24 -21.27
C GLY A 23 20.01 -56.82 -21.70
N LEU A 24 19.89 -56.50 -23.00
CA LEU A 24 20.19 -55.16 -23.51
C LEU A 24 19.14 -54.10 -23.12
N PHE A 25 17.90 -54.53 -22.83
CA PHE A 25 16.83 -53.60 -22.39
C PHE A 25 16.88 -53.23 -20.91
N LEU A 26 17.67 -53.91 -20.10
CA LEU A 26 17.80 -53.65 -18.67
C LEU A 26 18.90 -52.64 -18.31
N VAL A 27 19.67 -52.16 -19.27
CA VAL A 27 20.77 -51.20 -19.05
C VAL A 27 20.36 -49.77 -19.42
N ALA A 28 19.15 -49.56 -19.98
CA ALA A 28 18.72 -48.26 -20.52
C ALA A 28 17.79 -47.46 -19.60
N CYS A 29 17.78 -47.72 -18.28
CA CYS A 29 17.07 -46.88 -17.32
C CYS A 29 17.90 -46.75 -16.03
N SER A 30 18.99 -46.04 -16.13
CA SER A 30 19.65 -45.42 -14.98
C SER A 30 20.12 -44.05 -15.44
N GLU A 31 19.18 -43.25 -15.87
CA GLU A 31 19.30 -41.82 -15.79
C GLU A 31 18.97 -41.51 -14.32
N SER A 32 19.99 -41.60 -13.48
CA SER A 32 19.96 -40.91 -12.22
C SER A 32 19.94 -39.43 -12.57
N ASP A 33 18.77 -38.83 -12.57
CA ASP A 33 18.62 -37.45 -12.25
C ASP A 33 19.24 -37.24 -10.83
N GLU A 34 20.56 -37.21 -10.75
CA GLU A 34 21.26 -36.54 -9.71
C GLU A 34 20.85 -35.06 -9.92
N GLU A 35 19.72 -34.67 -9.32
CA GLU A 35 19.51 -33.27 -9.00
C GLU A 35 20.82 -32.80 -8.38
N PRO A 36 21.48 -31.78 -8.96
CA PRO A 36 22.71 -31.25 -8.37
C PRO A 36 22.38 -30.96 -6.91
N PRO A 37 23.26 -31.34 -5.96
CA PRO A 37 23.00 -31.09 -4.56
C PRO A 37 22.64 -29.62 -4.45
N PHE A 38 21.41 -29.34 -4.05
CA PHE A 38 20.92 -27.98 -3.84
C PHE A 38 21.71 -27.38 -2.66
N ASN A 39 22.99 -27.10 -2.90
CA ASN A 39 23.88 -26.28 -2.08
C ASN A 39 23.61 -24.81 -2.35
N GLY A 40 22.38 -24.47 -2.70
CA GLY A 40 21.93 -23.12 -2.73
C GLY A 40 21.49 -22.74 -1.35
N GLU A 41 22.13 -21.76 -0.76
CA GLU A 41 21.39 -20.77 0.00
C GLU A 41 20.09 -20.60 -0.75
N ILE A 42 18.96 -20.95 -0.11
CA ILE A 42 17.64 -20.62 -0.64
C ILE A 42 17.68 -19.10 -0.71
N ALA A 43 18.09 -18.56 -1.85
CA ALA A 43 18.00 -17.13 -2.08
C ALA A 43 16.54 -16.82 -1.80
N GLU A 44 16.28 -16.11 -0.69
CA GLU A 44 14.93 -15.73 -0.30
C GLU A 44 14.28 -15.13 -1.53
N ARG A 45 13.38 -15.85 -2.16
CA ARG A 45 12.65 -15.37 -3.32
C ARG A 45 11.36 -14.72 -2.83
N PRO A 46 10.97 -13.59 -3.39
CA PRO A 46 9.69 -13.02 -3.07
C PRO A 46 8.58 -14.03 -3.41
N MET A 47 7.61 -14.18 -2.51
CA MET A 47 6.42 -15.01 -2.72
C MET A 47 5.59 -14.49 -3.91
N MET A 48 5.64 -13.17 -4.15
CA MET A 48 4.97 -12.50 -5.24
C MET A 48 5.88 -11.41 -5.79
N LEU A 49 6.05 -11.37 -7.10
CA LEU A 49 6.87 -10.39 -7.81
C LEU A 49 6.14 -9.94 -9.08
N PHE A 50 5.89 -8.64 -9.18
CA PHE A 50 5.43 -7.99 -10.40
C PHE A 50 6.50 -7.00 -10.85
N THR A 51 6.93 -7.09 -12.10
CA THR A 51 7.99 -6.27 -12.69
C THR A 51 7.50 -5.40 -13.84
N ASP A 52 6.18 -5.29 -13.98
CA ASP A 52 5.53 -4.48 -15.00
C ASP A 52 4.40 -3.65 -14.35
N THR A 53 3.85 -2.71 -15.12
CA THR A 53 2.75 -1.87 -14.64
C THR A 53 1.58 -2.73 -14.17
N THR A 54 1.32 -2.64 -12.88
CA THR A 54 0.31 -3.43 -12.19
C THR A 54 -0.72 -2.50 -11.56
N LEU A 55 -1.99 -2.85 -11.69
CA LEU A 55 -3.11 -2.21 -11.04
C LEU A 55 -3.67 -3.18 -10.00
N LEU A 56 -3.79 -2.72 -8.76
CA LEU A 56 -4.29 -3.50 -7.64
C LEU A 56 -5.49 -2.80 -7.03
N ASP A 57 -6.59 -3.51 -6.91
CA ASP A 57 -7.80 -3.05 -6.23
C ASP A 57 -7.88 -3.75 -4.87
N PHE A 58 -7.90 -2.96 -3.81
CA PHE A 58 -8.03 -3.43 -2.44
C PHE A 58 -9.44 -3.19 -1.93
N TYR A 59 -10.09 -4.26 -1.52
CA TYR A 59 -11.45 -4.24 -0.99
C TYR A 59 -11.47 -4.48 0.52
N GLU A 60 -12.34 -3.76 1.20
CA GLU A 60 -12.65 -3.98 2.60
C GLU A 60 -14.15 -4.19 2.75
N LYS A 61 -14.56 -5.37 3.24
CA LYS A 61 -15.98 -5.75 3.37
C LYS A 61 -16.77 -5.46 2.08
N GLU A 62 -16.28 -5.97 0.94
CA GLU A 62 -16.87 -5.83 -0.40
C GLU A 62 -16.87 -4.41 -0.98
N ARG A 63 -16.25 -3.45 -0.30
CA ARG A 63 -16.11 -2.07 -0.79
C ARG A 63 -14.68 -1.80 -1.23
N LEU A 64 -14.53 -1.14 -2.37
CA LEU A 64 -13.25 -0.67 -2.83
C LEU A 64 -12.71 0.37 -1.84
N SER A 65 -11.54 0.10 -1.26
CA SER A 65 -10.85 1.02 -0.36
C SER A 65 -9.71 1.75 -1.05
N TRP A 66 -8.92 1.05 -1.87
CA TRP A 66 -7.79 1.64 -2.57
C TRP A 66 -7.64 1.07 -3.95
N LYS A 67 -7.18 1.93 -4.87
CA LYS A 67 -6.60 1.53 -6.16
C LYS A 67 -5.14 1.92 -6.17
N VAL A 68 -4.27 0.96 -6.38
CA VAL A 68 -2.82 1.19 -6.41
C VAL A 68 -2.31 0.90 -7.81
N LYS A 69 -1.57 1.86 -8.37
CA LYS A 69 -0.80 1.67 -9.60
C LYS A 69 0.68 1.70 -9.26
N THR A 70 1.41 0.69 -9.72
CA THR A 70 2.86 0.56 -9.50
C THR A 70 3.51 -0.09 -10.72
N ALA A 71 4.82 0.10 -10.91
CA ALA A 71 5.60 -0.58 -11.95
C ALA A 71 6.40 -1.77 -11.39
N TYR A 72 6.59 -1.83 -10.08
CA TYR A 72 7.29 -2.91 -9.40
C TYR A 72 6.62 -3.18 -8.06
N LEU A 73 6.36 -4.44 -7.76
CA LEU A 73 5.83 -4.87 -6.47
C LEU A 73 6.46 -6.22 -6.08
N GLU A 74 6.88 -6.32 -4.84
CA GLU A 74 7.32 -7.57 -4.23
C GLU A 74 6.67 -7.81 -2.88
N ARG A 75 6.36 -9.08 -2.61
CA ARG A 75 5.90 -9.56 -1.31
C ARG A 75 6.77 -10.72 -0.86
N TRP A 76 7.34 -10.59 0.32
CA TRP A 76 8.21 -11.59 0.92
C TRP A 76 7.41 -12.45 1.92
N GLY A 77 7.57 -13.78 1.80
CA GLY A 77 6.98 -14.75 2.71
C GLY A 77 7.51 -14.63 4.09
N GLY A 78 7.41 -14.41 5.11
CA GLY A 78 8.08 -14.32 6.42
C GLY A 78 8.16 -12.92 6.99
N LYS A 79 8.16 -11.89 6.14
CA LYS A 79 8.20 -10.49 6.60
C LYS A 79 6.83 -9.82 6.60
N GLU A 80 5.80 -10.49 6.07
CA GLU A 80 4.45 -9.94 5.92
C GLU A 80 4.45 -8.47 5.40
N LYS A 81 5.39 -8.14 4.51
CA LYS A 81 5.53 -6.80 3.94
C LYS A 81 5.40 -6.85 2.43
N ILE A 82 4.70 -5.85 1.91
CA ILE A 82 4.59 -5.59 0.47
C ILE A 82 5.36 -4.30 0.21
N PHE A 83 6.31 -4.35 -0.72
CA PHE A 83 7.03 -3.18 -1.19
C PHE A 83 6.60 -2.88 -2.64
N ALA A 84 6.45 -1.61 -2.99
CA ALA A 84 6.08 -1.18 -4.33
C ALA A 84 6.78 0.13 -4.72
N LYS A 85 7.08 0.30 -6.03
CA LYS A 85 7.69 1.51 -6.60
C LYS A 85 7.39 1.68 -8.10
N PRO A 86 7.08 2.91 -8.59
CA PRO A 86 6.52 3.99 -7.78
C PRO A 86 5.16 3.61 -7.25
N ILE A 87 4.59 4.40 -6.34
CA ILE A 87 3.22 4.22 -5.90
C ILE A 87 2.35 5.41 -6.29
N LEU A 88 1.19 5.10 -6.87
CA LEU A 88 0.09 6.03 -7.07
C LEU A 88 -1.15 5.35 -6.48
N VAL A 89 -1.79 6.02 -5.53
CA VAL A 89 -2.88 5.43 -4.74
C VAL A 89 -4.09 6.36 -4.77
N ASP A 90 -5.21 5.86 -5.27
CA ASP A 90 -6.52 6.46 -5.03
C ASP A 90 -7.14 5.82 -3.80
N ILE A 91 -7.56 6.64 -2.85
CA ILE A 91 -8.15 6.23 -1.58
C ILE A 91 -9.64 6.57 -1.62
N PHE A 92 -10.49 5.62 -1.23
CA PHE A 92 -11.93 5.77 -1.24
C PHE A 92 -12.50 5.65 0.18
N ASP A 93 -13.52 6.41 0.46
CA ASP A 93 -14.22 6.41 1.73
C ASP A 93 -15.29 5.31 1.84
N SER A 94 -16.04 5.33 2.93
CA SER A 94 -17.11 4.37 3.19
C SER A 94 -18.31 4.49 2.23
N LEU A 95 -18.44 5.61 1.52
CA LEU A 95 -19.48 5.85 0.50
C LEU A 95 -19.02 5.45 -0.90
N GLY A 96 -17.73 5.08 -1.06
CA GLY A 96 -17.12 4.77 -2.35
C GLY A 96 -16.69 6.02 -3.12
N GLU A 97 -16.68 7.18 -2.48
CA GLU A 97 -16.17 8.41 -3.05
C GLU A 97 -14.67 8.52 -2.82
N ARG A 98 -13.96 9.13 -3.77
CA ARG A 98 -12.52 9.34 -3.63
C ARG A 98 -12.25 10.35 -2.53
N SER A 99 -11.58 9.93 -1.46
CA SER A 99 -11.25 10.77 -0.31
C SER A 99 -9.86 11.40 -0.41
N ALA A 100 -8.91 10.73 -1.08
CA ALA A 100 -7.58 11.27 -1.30
C ALA A 100 -6.88 10.61 -2.49
N PHE A 101 -5.85 11.27 -2.98
CA PHE A 101 -4.85 10.71 -3.87
C PHE A 101 -3.47 10.86 -3.24
N LEU A 102 -2.64 9.82 -3.34
CA LEU A 102 -1.26 9.83 -2.87
C LEU A 102 -0.32 9.33 -3.96
N ARG A 103 0.83 10.00 -4.11
CA ARG A 103 1.95 9.50 -4.90
C ARG A 103 3.23 9.56 -4.11
N ALA A 104 4.13 8.60 -4.34
CA ALA A 104 5.48 8.59 -3.80
C ALA A 104 6.43 7.76 -4.69
N ASP A 105 7.73 7.91 -4.48
CA ASP A 105 8.73 7.13 -5.20
C ASP A 105 8.66 5.65 -4.83
N SER A 106 8.32 5.34 -3.57
CA SER A 106 8.12 3.97 -3.09
C SER A 106 7.18 3.91 -1.90
N GLY A 107 6.69 2.72 -1.60
CA GLY A 107 5.88 2.48 -0.42
C GLY A 107 6.03 1.07 0.11
N THR A 108 5.71 0.93 1.40
CA THR A 108 5.64 -0.35 2.08
C THR A 108 4.31 -0.48 2.81
N LEU A 109 3.67 -1.60 2.63
CA LEU A 109 2.43 -1.97 3.29
C LEU A 109 2.71 -3.17 4.20
N ASP A 110 2.26 -3.14 5.46
CA ASP A 110 2.32 -4.32 6.31
C ASP A 110 1.29 -5.38 5.87
N GLY A 111 1.55 -6.66 6.18
CA GLY A 111 0.72 -7.77 5.70
C GLY A 111 -0.72 -7.76 6.20
N ARG A 112 -1.00 -7.04 7.27
CA ARG A 112 -2.36 -6.82 7.81
C ARG A 112 -3.01 -5.57 7.29
N MET A 113 -2.30 -4.81 6.43
CA MET A 113 -2.77 -3.55 5.84
C MET A 113 -3.16 -2.47 6.87
N ASN A 114 -2.51 -2.49 8.05
CA ASN A 114 -2.75 -1.48 9.09
C ASN A 114 -1.84 -0.26 8.94
N TYR A 115 -0.64 -0.46 8.39
CA TYR A 115 0.37 0.59 8.25
C TYR A 115 0.82 0.71 6.81
N VAL A 116 0.75 1.93 6.28
CA VAL A 116 1.27 2.30 4.96
C VAL A 116 2.36 3.32 5.14
N TYR A 117 3.54 3.01 4.65
CA TYR A 117 4.68 3.92 4.60
C TYR A 117 4.90 4.36 3.17
N ALA A 118 4.92 5.66 2.93
CA ALA A 118 5.27 6.26 1.65
C ALA A 118 6.59 7.01 1.78
N TYR A 119 7.47 6.87 0.80
CA TYR A 119 8.81 7.43 0.82
C TYR A 119 9.17 8.07 -0.52
N GLY A 120 9.91 9.17 -0.44
CA GLY A 120 10.44 9.93 -1.55
C GLY A 120 9.35 10.73 -2.27
N HIS A 121 9.55 12.05 -2.34
CA HIS A 121 8.67 13.01 -3.03
C HIS A 121 7.18 12.78 -2.79
N VAL A 122 6.84 12.45 -1.53
CA VAL A 122 5.46 12.16 -1.16
C VAL A 122 4.58 13.39 -1.40
N TYR A 123 3.48 13.16 -2.07
CA TYR A 123 2.44 14.15 -2.31
C TYR A 123 1.08 13.51 -2.11
N ALA A 124 0.29 14.05 -1.20
CA ALA A 124 -1.09 13.68 -1.01
C ALA A 124 -2.00 14.89 -1.21
N ILE A 125 -3.19 14.68 -1.76
CA ILE A 125 -4.19 15.72 -2.02
C ILE A 125 -5.60 15.17 -1.82
N THR A 126 -6.45 15.96 -1.19
CA THR A 126 -7.88 15.68 -1.05
C THR A 126 -8.68 16.29 -2.21
N PRO A 127 -9.91 15.84 -2.47
CA PRO A 127 -10.78 16.44 -3.49
C PRO A 127 -11.08 17.92 -3.26
N LYS A 128 -11.05 18.37 -2.01
CA LYS A 128 -11.26 19.77 -1.64
C LYS A 128 -10.03 20.67 -1.87
N GLY A 129 -8.89 20.07 -2.26
CA GLY A 129 -7.67 20.80 -2.59
C GLY A 129 -6.64 20.91 -1.47
N ALA A 130 -6.96 20.48 -0.25
CA ALA A 130 -5.95 20.37 0.79
C ALA A 130 -4.87 19.37 0.37
N SER A 131 -3.59 19.73 0.54
CA SER A 131 -2.50 18.87 0.11
C SER A 131 -1.29 18.96 1.01
N VAL A 132 -0.52 17.87 1.09
CA VAL A 132 0.74 17.78 1.83
C VAL A 132 1.85 17.23 0.95
N ARG A 133 3.05 17.82 1.10
CA ARG A 133 4.30 17.32 0.51
C ARG A 133 5.28 17.04 1.64
N ALA A 134 5.95 15.89 1.57
CA ALA A 134 6.93 15.45 2.55
C ALA A 134 7.92 14.48 1.93
N ASP A 135 9.02 14.16 2.63
CA ASP A 135 9.93 13.09 2.21
C ASP A 135 9.40 11.72 2.57
N SER A 136 8.57 11.65 3.62
CA SER A 136 7.89 10.40 4.03
C SER A 136 6.55 10.70 4.69
N LEU A 137 5.63 9.74 4.59
CA LEU A 137 4.38 9.72 5.36
C LEU A 137 4.11 8.30 5.86
N LEU A 138 3.69 8.19 7.10
CA LEU A 138 3.13 6.98 7.68
C LEU A 138 1.62 7.18 7.87
N TRP A 139 0.83 6.28 7.33
CA TRP A 139 -0.57 6.16 7.68
C TRP A 139 -0.82 4.92 8.55
N ASN A 140 -1.37 5.15 9.74
CA ASN A 140 -1.90 4.12 10.61
C ASN A 140 -3.42 4.06 10.40
N LYS A 141 -3.87 3.07 9.65
CA LYS A 141 -5.29 2.90 9.29
C LYS A 141 -6.19 2.66 10.50
N LYS A 142 -5.68 1.93 11.51
CA LYS A 142 -6.46 1.57 12.70
C LYS A 142 -6.87 2.81 13.50
N ASP A 143 -5.96 3.76 13.62
CA ASP A 143 -6.15 4.96 14.42
C ASP A 143 -6.54 6.16 13.53
N ASP A 144 -6.68 5.94 12.21
CA ASP A 144 -6.93 6.96 11.18
C ASP A 144 -5.94 8.13 11.25
N LEU A 145 -4.67 7.80 11.50
CA LEU A 145 -3.62 8.77 11.78
C LEU A 145 -2.58 8.80 10.66
N VAL A 146 -2.39 9.95 10.04
CA VAL A 146 -1.31 10.25 9.10
C VAL A 146 -0.26 11.07 9.81
N LYS A 147 1.01 10.67 9.74
CA LYS A 147 2.10 11.39 10.40
C LYS A 147 3.42 11.31 9.68
N THR A 148 4.28 12.30 9.93
CA THR A 148 5.70 12.29 9.60
C THR A 148 6.49 13.15 10.57
N GLU A 149 7.78 12.86 10.70
CA GLU A 149 8.75 13.68 11.46
C GLU A 149 9.59 14.57 10.52
N SER A 150 9.46 14.39 9.20
CA SER A 150 10.18 15.17 8.21
C SER A 150 9.60 16.58 8.04
N TYR A 151 10.30 17.41 7.27
CA TYR A 151 9.73 18.68 6.83
C TYR A 151 8.53 18.45 5.93
N VAL A 152 7.53 19.30 6.13
CA VAL A 152 6.29 19.29 5.36
C VAL A 152 6.00 20.65 4.75
N ARG A 153 5.32 20.62 3.62
CA ARG A 153 4.61 21.77 3.05
C ARG A 153 3.16 21.39 2.87
N VAL A 154 2.30 22.09 3.59
CA VAL A 154 0.85 21.90 3.58
C VAL A 154 0.22 23.07 2.85
N VAL A 155 -0.77 22.78 2.01
CA VAL A 155 -1.69 23.78 1.45
C VAL A 155 -3.06 23.43 1.99
N SER A 156 -3.73 24.37 2.68
CA SER A 156 -5.10 24.19 3.21
C SER A 156 -6.15 24.27 2.07
N GLU A 157 -7.38 23.93 2.38
CA GLU A 157 -8.51 24.11 1.46
C GLU A 157 -8.68 25.56 1.03
N ASP A 158 -8.41 26.52 1.92
CA ASP A 158 -8.48 27.96 1.67
C ASP A 158 -7.27 28.52 0.93
N GLY A 159 -6.29 27.67 0.58
CA GLY A 159 -5.08 28.07 -0.14
C GLY A 159 -3.96 28.61 0.75
N ASP A 160 -4.08 28.58 2.08
CA ASP A 160 -3.00 28.92 2.98
C ASP A 160 -1.84 27.93 2.81
N VAL A 161 -0.63 28.43 2.78
CA VAL A 161 0.58 27.63 2.64
C VAL A 161 1.36 27.66 3.94
N LEU A 162 1.48 26.52 4.60
CA LEU A 162 2.27 26.35 5.81
C LEU A 162 3.40 25.35 5.57
N GLN A 163 4.52 25.61 6.22
CA GLN A 163 5.69 24.73 6.19
C GLN A 163 6.22 24.57 7.60
N GLY A 164 6.83 23.41 7.87
CA GLY A 164 7.44 23.16 9.19
C GLY A 164 7.90 21.72 9.31
N LYS A 165 8.28 21.34 10.51
CA LYS A 165 8.82 20.02 10.83
C LYS A 165 7.84 19.22 11.67
N GLY A 166 7.61 17.98 11.24
CA GLY A 166 6.66 17.09 11.85
C GLY A 166 5.21 17.44 11.48
N PHE A 167 4.42 16.42 11.17
CA PHE A 167 3.02 16.58 10.75
C PHE A 167 2.18 15.44 11.30
N VAL A 168 0.98 15.77 11.74
CA VAL A 168 -0.04 14.82 12.20
C VAL A 168 -1.38 15.26 11.63
N SER A 169 -2.15 14.32 11.11
CA SER A 169 -3.47 14.57 10.53
C SER A 169 -4.36 13.33 10.63
N ASP A 170 -5.69 13.51 10.53
CA ASP A 170 -6.57 12.43 10.08
C ASP A 170 -6.37 12.17 8.58
N ALA A 171 -6.90 11.05 8.08
CA ALA A 171 -6.72 10.66 6.66
C ALA A 171 -7.45 11.59 5.67
N LYS A 172 -8.42 12.37 6.11
CA LYS A 172 -9.17 13.33 5.31
C LYS A 172 -8.53 14.72 5.28
N MET A 173 -7.51 14.95 6.13
CA MET A 173 -6.89 16.25 6.35
C MET A 173 -7.89 17.32 6.87
N ASP A 174 -8.97 16.92 7.52
CA ASP A 174 -9.92 17.85 8.16
C ASP A 174 -9.29 18.46 9.42
N ASN A 175 -8.49 17.68 10.16
CA ASN A 175 -7.77 18.12 11.37
C ASN A 175 -6.29 17.78 11.23
N TRP A 176 -5.44 18.78 11.13
CA TRP A 176 -4.00 18.58 10.97
C TRP A 176 -3.17 19.60 11.77
N HIS A 177 -1.96 19.22 12.10
CA HIS A 177 -1.01 20.03 12.88
C HIS A 177 0.40 19.87 12.31
N ILE A 178 1.13 20.98 12.23
CA ILE A 178 2.58 20.99 12.06
C ILE A 178 3.21 21.18 13.43
N LEU A 179 4.16 20.32 13.81
CA LEU A 179 4.60 20.20 15.20
C LEU A 179 5.62 21.26 15.60
N SER A 180 6.46 21.72 14.68
CA SER A 180 7.51 22.71 15.00
C SER A 180 8.01 23.47 13.76
N GLU A 181 8.78 24.52 13.99
CA GLU A 181 9.45 25.35 12.95
C GLU A 181 8.44 25.89 11.91
N VAL A 182 7.25 26.29 12.38
CA VAL A 182 6.15 26.65 11.47
C VAL A 182 6.38 28.03 10.89
N THR A 183 6.28 28.08 9.55
CA THR A 183 6.21 29.32 8.76
C THR A 183 5.08 29.22 7.77
N GLY A 184 4.50 30.34 7.36
CA GLY A 184 3.36 30.25 6.45
C GLY A 184 3.02 31.57 5.75
N ILE A 185 2.20 31.41 4.73
CA ILE A 185 1.57 32.51 3.99
C ILE A 185 0.07 32.24 4.06
N PHE A 186 -0.65 33.19 4.63
CA PHE A 186 -2.10 33.13 4.76
C PHE A 186 -2.73 33.97 3.65
N GLN A 187 -3.65 33.36 2.92
CA GLN A 187 -4.46 34.04 1.92
C GLN A 187 -5.54 34.86 2.65
N ASP A 188 -5.70 36.13 2.24
CA ASP A 188 -6.72 37.04 2.78
C ASP A 188 -6.74 37.18 4.31
N ALA A 189 -5.59 37.04 4.97
CA ALA A 189 -5.47 37.12 6.43
C ALA A 189 -6.13 38.37 7.04
N ALA A 190 -5.95 39.53 6.39
CA ALA A 190 -6.54 40.79 6.85
C ALA A 190 -8.08 40.79 6.81
N LYS A 191 -8.67 40.11 5.85
CA LYS A 191 -10.13 39.98 5.71
C LYS A 191 -10.68 39.03 6.78
N ARG A 192 -10.03 37.89 6.97
CA ARG A 192 -10.43 36.89 7.99
C ARG A 192 -10.35 37.44 9.40
N LEU A 193 -9.31 38.19 9.75
CA LEU A 193 -9.18 38.82 11.05
C LEU A 193 -10.32 39.83 11.31
N LYS A 194 -10.71 40.61 10.28
CA LYS A 194 -11.85 41.50 10.43
C LYS A 194 -13.19 40.78 10.68
N GLU A 195 -13.41 39.69 9.94
CA GLU A 195 -14.62 38.86 10.07
C GLU A 195 -14.67 38.18 11.46
N GLU A 196 -13.53 37.76 12.01
CA GLU A 196 -13.42 37.20 13.35
C GLU A 196 -13.68 38.25 14.41
N ASP A 197 -13.11 39.46 14.30
CA ASP A 197 -13.33 40.59 15.20
C ASP A 197 -14.81 41.02 15.18
N GLU A 198 -15.46 41.06 14.03
CA GLU A 198 -16.86 41.36 13.88
C GLU A 198 -17.76 40.31 14.55
N LYS A 199 -17.45 39.03 14.42
CA LYS A 199 -18.18 37.94 15.07
C LYS A 199 -18.03 37.99 16.58
N GLN A 200 -16.81 38.15 17.09
CA GLN A 200 -16.57 38.27 18.54
C GLN A 200 -17.31 39.48 19.16
N ASN A 201 -17.29 40.62 18.45
CA ASN A 201 -18.04 41.81 18.90
C ASN A 201 -19.56 41.56 18.89
N ALA A 202 -20.10 40.85 17.89
CA ALA A 202 -21.52 40.53 17.85
C ALA A 202 -21.94 39.60 18.99
N GLU A 203 -21.15 38.55 19.29
CA GLU A 203 -21.40 37.65 20.42
C GLU A 203 -21.32 38.35 21.76
N GLN A 204 -20.38 39.29 21.96
CA GLN A 204 -20.30 40.08 23.17
C GLN A 204 -21.52 40.99 23.34
N VAL A 205 -22.03 41.63 22.29
CA VAL A 205 -23.21 42.46 22.33
C VAL A 205 -24.46 41.66 22.71
N GLU A 206 -24.61 40.44 22.18
CA GLU A 206 -25.73 39.56 22.46
C GLU A 206 -25.72 39.07 23.92
N SER A 207 -24.53 38.79 24.47
CA SER A 207 -24.37 38.35 25.88
C SER A 207 -24.61 39.45 26.91
N VAL A 208 -24.51 40.72 26.52
CA VAL A 208 -24.69 41.87 27.40
C VAL A 208 -26.13 42.43 27.35
N THR A 209 -26.99 41.96 26.44
CA THR A 209 -28.39 42.44 26.38
C THR A 209 -29.17 41.97 27.61
N PRO A 210 -29.59 42.88 28.53
CA PRO A 210 -30.24 42.47 29.77
C PRO A 210 -31.62 41.89 29.45
N HIS A 211 -31.86 40.72 29.99
CA HIS A 211 -33.17 40.06 29.95
C HIS A 211 -34.25 40.99 30.50
N ARG A 212 -35.11 41.55 29.66
CA ARG A 212 -36.22 42.42 30.08
C ARG A 212 -37.19 41.62 30.92
N PRO A 213 -37.39 41.97 32.21
CA PRO A 213 -38.30 41.20 33.05
C PRO A 213 -39.76 41.31 32.53
N PRO A 214 -40.56 40.25 32.69
CA PRO A 214 -41.93 40.24 32.21
C PRO A 214 -42.75 41.29 32.89
N THR A 215 -43.41 42.15 32.13
CA THR A 215 -44.36 43.15 32.62
C THR A 215 -45.52 42.46 33.37
N ARG A 216 -45.60 42.66 34.66
CA ARG A 216 -46.67 42.19 35.54
C ARG A 216 -47.93 42.94 35.16
N ASN A 217 -48.89 42.34 34.47
CA ASN A 217 -50.22 42.86 34.29
C ASN A 217 -50.95 42.78 35.63
N SER A 218 -51.22 43.94 36.25
CA SER A 218 -52.13 44.08 37.36
C SER A 218 -53.56 44.18 36.86
N ARG A 219 -54.40 43.30 37.31
CA ARG A 219 -55.84 43.46 37.42
C ARG A 219 -56.20 43.56 38.89
#